data_ab3a7aaddb2e10f438caf465c23fdcbd
#
_entry.id   ab3a7aaddb2e10f438caf465c23fdcbd
#
_cell.length_a   1.000
_cell.length_b   1.000
_cell.length_c   1.000
_cell.angle_alpha   90.00
_cell.angle_beta   90.00
_cell.angle_gamma   90.00
#
_symmetry.space_group_name_H-M   'P 1'
#
loop_
_entity.id
_entity.type
_entity.pdbx_description
1 polymer ?
#
loop_
_entity_poly.entity_id
_entity_poly.type
_entity_poly.pdbx_seq_one_letter_code
_entity_poly.pdbx_strand_id
1 'polypeptide(L)'
;MCDTIEFWIATKRNAVIKMIKSVDAVVINDEEAKLLTKEDNLIKCAKKMMSWGANYVVIKKGEHGALLFHEDVIFPSVGFSLESVVDPTGAGDSFAGAMIGHLAAKNKTSFSEIKKSIIYGNVMGSFAVEKYGLAGLTSLKKSDISERIRQYEKMVTF
;
A
#
# COMPACT_ATOMS: atom_id res chain seq x y z
N MET A 1 8.15 7.01 -5.54
CA MET A 1 7.36 6.42 -4.45
C MET A 1 8.28 6.09 -3.30
N CYS A 2 7.86 6.29 -2.05
CA CYS A 2 8.57 5.84 -0.86
C CYS A 2 7.65 5.07 0.09
N ASP A 3 8.22 4.18 0.87
CA ASP A 3 7.66 3.55 2.05
C ASP A 3 8.54 3.95 3.26
N THR A 4 8.09 3.70 4.48
CA THR A 4 8.82 4.00 5.71
C THR A 4 8.49 2.98 6.79
N ILE A 5 9.24 3.04 7.89
CA ILE A 5 9.00 2.21 9.06
C ILE A 5 8.98 3.08 10.33
N GLU A 6 8.32 2.61 11.37
CA GLU A 6 8.17 3.29 12.65
C GLU A 6 9.51 3.78 13.22
N PHE A 7 10.57 2.98 13.12
CA PHE A 7 11.90 3.34 13.60
C PHE A 7 12.42 4.66 13.03
N TRP A 8 12.27 4.87 11.70
CA TRP A 8 12.71 6.13 11.07
C TRP A 8 11.80 7.29 11.42
N ILE A 9 10.51 7.05 11.59
CA ILE A 9 9.55 8.07 12.01
C ILE A 9 9.89 8.54 13.43
N ALA A 10 10.18 7.62 14.34
CA ALA A 10 10.50 7.93 15.74
C ALA A 10 11.86 8.63 15.88
N THR A 11 12.88 8.20 15.13
CA THR A 11 14.26 8.67 15.33
C THR A 11 14.69 9.77 14.36
N LYS A 12 14.11 9.85 13.16
CA LYS A 12 14.53 10.74 12.06
C LYS A 12 13.35 11.41 11.37
N ARG A 13 12.29 11.75 12.11
CA ARG A 13 11.03 12.29 11.57
C ARG A 13 11.22 13.39 10.52
N ASN A 14 12.11 14.36 10.77
CA ASN A 14 12.35 15.45 9.83
C ASN A 14 12.97 14.97 8.50
N ALA A 15 13.80 13.92 8.54
CA ALA A 15 14.36 13.32 7.34
C ALA A 15 13.26 12.60 6.54
N VAL A 16 12.33 11.89 7.22
CA VAL A 16 11.16 11.27 6.57
C VAL A 16 10.30 12.32 5.90
N ILE A 17 9.99 13.43 6.57
CA ILE A 17 9.24 14.54 5.97
C ILE A 17 9.97 15.14 4.76
N LYS A 18 11.29 15.29 4.84
CA LYS A 18 12.11 15.78 3.72
C LYS A 18 12.08 14.80 2.53
N MET A 19 12.09 13.48 2.78
CA MET A 19 11.95 12.46 1.76
C MET A 19 10.57 12.54 1.08
N ILE A 20 9.49 12.70 1.85
CA ILE A 20 8.12 12.85 1.32
C ILE A 20 8.02 14.02 0.34
N LYS A 21 8.70 15.14 0.63
CA LYS A 21 8.74 16.31 -0.27
C LYS A 21 9.39 16.06 -1.62
N SER A 22 10.13 14.97 -1.77
CA SER A 22 10.91 14.65 -2.98
C SER A 22 10.33 13.48 -3.80
N VAL A 23 9.16 12.97 -3.40
CA VAL A 23 8.52 11.83 -4.08
C VAL A 23 7.08 12.14 -4.46
N ASP A 24 6.59 11.51 -5.53
CA ASP A 24 5.20 11.67 -5.97
C ASP A 24 4.20 10.88 -5.12
N ALA A 25 4.63 9.73 -4.57
CA ALA A 25 3.73 8.85 -3.82
C ALA A 25 4.36 8.36 -2.52
N VAL A 26 3.56 8.33 -1.47
CA VAL A 26 3.87 7.75 -0.16
C VAL A 26 2.99 6.54 0.07
N VAL A 27 3.59 5.43 0.48
CA VAL A 27 2.88 4.23 0.94
C VAL A 27 3.28 4.03 2.40
N ILE A 28 2.30 3.98 3.29
CA ILE A 28 2.53 3.98 4.75
C ILE A 28 1.40 3.19 5.43
N ASN A 29 1.65 2.58 6.59
CA ASN A 29 0.54 2.00 7.35
C ASN A 29 -0.18 3.07 8.20
N ASP A 30 -1.34 2.73 8.75
CA ASP A 30 -2.19 3.67 9.47
C ASP A 30 -1.59 4.13 10.81
N GLU A 31 -0.86 3.26 11.53
CA GLU A 31 -0.18 3.61 12.77
C GLU A 31 1.02 4.53 12.49
N GLU A 32 1.81 4.21 11.51
CA GLU A 32 2.91 5.06 11.02
C GLU A 32 2.42 6.42 10.54
N ALA A 33 1.29 6.45 9.81
CA ALA A 33 0.69 7.70 9.33
C ALA A 33 0.29 8.61 10.51
N LYS A 34 -0.35 8.06 11.54
CA LYS A 34 -0.70 8.79 12.77
C LYS A 34 0.54 9.27 13.50
N LEU A 35 1.53 8.39 13.71
CA LEU A 35 2.79 8.73 14.38
C LEU A 35 3.54 9.85 13.66
N LEU A 36 3.65 9.74 12.33
CA LEU A 36 4.37 10.71 11.51
C LEU A 36 3.70 12.08 11.50
N THR A 37 2.38 12.10 11.35
CA THR A 37 1.63 13.34 11.19
C THR A 37 1.16 13.94 12.53
N LYS A 38 1.08 13.14 13.58
CA LYS A 38 0.48 13.48 14.88
C LYS A 38 -1.01 13.83 14.74
N GLU A 39 -1.71 13.12 13.88
CA GLU A 39 -3.14 13.19 13.63
C GLU A 39 -3.76 11.80 13.85
N ASP A 40 -4.93 11.69 14.48
CA ASP A 40 -5.61 10.41 14.70
C ASP A 40 -6.49 9.98 13.52
N ASN A 41 -6.96 10.94 12.74
CA ASN A 41 -7.85 10.71 11.60
C ASN A 41 -7.03 10.53 10.31
N LEU A 42 -7.22 9.41 9.59
CA LEU A 42 -6.44 9.06 8.40
C LEU A 42 -6.61 10.08 7.25
N ILE A 43 -7.76 10.73 7.13
CA ILE A 43 -7.97 11.79 6.13
C ILE A 43 -7.09 13.00 6.47
N LYS A 44 -7.01 13.37 7.77
CA LYS A 44 -6.11 14.44 8.21
C LYS A 44 -4.64 14.06 8.02
N CYS A 45 -4.27 12.80 8.31
CA CYS A 45 -2.93 12.28 8.04
C CYS A 45 -2.55 12.47 6.57
N ALA A 46 -3.42 12.01 5.66
CA ALA A 46 -3.18 12.11 4.22
C ALA A 46 -3.08 13.56 3.76
N LYS A 47 -4.02 14.43 4.14
CA LYS A 47 -3.99 15.87 3.80
C LYS A 47 -2.69 16.53 4.25
N LYS A 48 -2.19 16.17 5.44
CA LYS A 48 -0.94 16.71 5.97
C LYS A 48 0.27 16.23 5.15
N MET A 49 0.34 14.95 4.77
CA MET A 49 1.40 14.44 3.90
C MET A 49 1.34 15.04 2.50
N MET A 50 0.14 15.23 1.94
CA MET A 50 -0.05 15.95 0.68
C MET A 50 0.39 17.41 0.77
N SER A 51 0.13 18.10 1.89
CA SER A 51 0.62 19.46 2.13
C SER A 51 2.15 19.56 2.20
N TRP A 52 2.85 18.44 2.46
CA TRP A 52 4.31 18.37 2.39
C TRP A 52 4.83 18.15 0.97
N GLY A 53 3.98 17.78 0.00
CA GLY A 53 4.33 17.68 -1.41
C GLY A 53 4.04 16.32 -2.07
N ALA A 54 3.54 15.31 -1.33
CA ALA A 54 3.12 14.06 -1.94
C ALA A 54 1.88 14.26 -2.82
N ASN A 55 1.91 13.83 -4.07
CA ASN A 55 0.75 13.85 -4.96
C ASN A 55 -0.23 12.71 -4.64
N TYR A 56 0.28 11.58 -4.19
CA TYR A 56 -0.49 10.40 -3.82
C TYR A 56 -0.08 9.91 -2.43
N VAL A 57 -1.08 9.61 -1.60
CA VAL A 57 -0.86 9.00 -0.29
C VAL A 57 -1.68 7.71 -0.23
N VAL A 58 -1.01 6.59 0.00
CA VAL A 58 -1.64 5.29 0.21
C VAL A 58 -1.44 4.89 1.66
N ILE A 59 -2.54 4.77 2.41
CA ILE A 59 -2.52 4.32 3.80
C ILE A 59 -3.00 2.87 3.86
N LYS A 60 -2.08 1.96 4.15
CA LYS A 60 -2.34 0.53 4.36
C LYS A 60 -3.05 0.33 5.71
N LYS A 61 -4.03 -0.57 5.76
CA LYS A 61 -4.85 -0.85 6.94
C LYS A 61 -4.89 -2.35 7.27
N GLY A 62 -3.79 -3.04 7.01
CA GLY A 62 -3.68 -4.49 7.23
C GLY A 62 -4.74 -5.26 6.45
N GLU A 63 -5.47 -6.12 7.12
CA GLU A 63 -6.55 -6.95 6.57
C GLU A 63 -7.71 -6.14 5.98
N HIS A 64 -7.88 -4.89 6.40
CA HIS A 64 -8.92 -3.99 5.90
C HIS A 64 -8.56 -3.29 4.58
N GLY A 65 -7.37 -3.61 3.99
CA GLY A 65 -6.94 -3.07 2.70
C GLY A 65 -6.23 -1.73 2.79
N ALA A 66 -6.58 -0.78 1.92
CA ALA A 66 -5.89 0.50 1.83
C ALA A 66 -6.81 1.65 1.42
N LEU A 67 -6.41 2.87 1.77
CA LEU A 67 -7.01 4.11 1.29
C LEU A 67 -6.00 4.85 0.42
N LEU A 68 -6.38 5.18 -0.80
CA LEU A 68 -5.63 6.09 -1.67
C LEU A 68 -6.24 7.48 -1.59
N PHE A 69 -5.38 8.46 -1.40
CA PHE A 69 -5.72 9.89 -1.41
C PHE A 69 -4.97 10.59 -2.54
N HIS A 70 -5.70 11.39 -3.30
CA HIS A 70 -5.16 12.24 -4.37
C HIS A 70 -6.09 13.43 -4.56
N GLU A 71 -5.59 14.64 -4.40
CA GLU A 71 -6.41 15.86 -4.40
C GLU A 71 -7.58 15.71 -3.41
N ASP A 72 -8.82 15.90 -3.84
CA ASP A 72 -10.03 15.72 -3.03
C ASP A 72 -10.65 14.32 -3.15
N VAL A 73 -9.98 13.39 -3.86
CA VAL A 73 -10.50 12.05 -4.10
C VAL A 73 -9.94 11.06 -3.08
N ILE A 74 -10.83 10.26 -2.51
CA ILE A 74 -10.49 9.12 -1.67
C ILE A 74 -10.96 7.85 -2.38
N PHE A 75 -10.04 6.92 -2.65
CA PHE A 75 -10.36 5.62 -3.20
C PHE A 75 -10.11 4.55 -2.14
N PRO A 76 -11.16 3.95 -1.56
CA PRO A 76 -11.05 2.80 -0.67
C PRO A 76 -10.83 1.52 -1.47
N SER A 77 -9.94 0.68 -0.99
CA SER A 77 -9.66 -0.64 -1.53
C SER A 77 -9.69 -1.65 -0.39
N VAL A 78 -10.51 -2.68 -0.49
CA VAL A 78 -10.61 -3.72 0.55
C VAL A 78 -9.40 -4.65 0.52
N GLY A 79 -9.06 -5.26 1.64
CA GLY A 79 -8.08 -6.34 1.70
C GLY A 79 -8.61 -7.61 1.03
N PHE A 80 -7.71 -8.49 0.57
CA PHE A 80 -8.11 -9.83 0.15
C PHE A 80 -8.39 -10.67 1.39
N SER A 81 -9.62 -11.15 1.54
CA SER A 81 -10.02 -11.94 2.71
C SER A 81 -9.38 -13.31 2.70
N LEU A 82 -8.67 -13.64 3.76
CA LEU A 82 -8.01 -14.92 3.98
C LEU A 82 -8.62 -15.63 5.20
N GLU A 83 -8.68 -16.94 5.14
CA GLU A 83 -9.16 -17.78 6.24
C GLU A 83 -8.13 -17.85 7.38
N SER A 84 -6.84 -17.74 7.04
CA SER A 84 -5.74 -17.76 8.01
C SER A 84 -4.57 -16.91 7.56
N VAL A 85 -3.87 -16.32 8.52
CA VAL A 85 -2.62 -15.59 8.34
C VAL A 85 -1.54 -16.29 9.14
N VAL A 86 -0.42 -16.64 8.50
CA VAL A 86 0.70 -17.34 9.12
C VAL A 86 1.74 -16.36 9.64
N ASP A 87 2.13 -15.39 8.83
CA ASP A 87 3.14 -14.38 9.20
C ASP A 87 2.85 -13.06 8.46
N PRO A 88 2.51 -11.97 9.16
CA PRO A 88 2.25 -10.67 8.53
C PRO A 88 3.52 -9.95 8.09
N THR A 89 4.72 -10.46 8.45
CA THR A 89 6.00 -9.83 8.13
C THR A 89 6.21 -9.74 6.61
N GLY A 90 6.58 -8.55 6.13
CA GLY A 90 6.82 -8.33 4.69
C GLY A 90 5.58 -8.12 3.84
N ALA A 91 4.36 -8.17 4.41
CA ALA A 91 3.13 -7.88 3.67
C ALA A 91 3.13 -6.45 3.11
N GLY A 92 3.58 -5.47 3.89
CA GLY A 92 3.72 -4.08 3.47
C GLY A 92 4.71 -3.90 2.33
N ASP A 93 5.88 -4.53 2.42
CA ASP A 93 6.91 -4.50 1.39
C ASP A 93 6.42 -5.16 0.09
N SER A 94 5.71 -6.28 0.21
CA SER A 94 5.09 -6.98 -0.93
C SER A 94 4.01 -6.15 -1.59
N PHE A 95 3.21 -5.45 -0.80
CA PHE A 95 2.21 -4.49 -1.29
C PHE A 95 2.87 -3.36 -2.08
N ALA A 96 3.85 -2.68 -1.50
CA ALA A 96 4.55 -1.56 -2.14
C ALA A 96 5.34 -2.02 -3.38
N GLY A 97 6.00 -3.17 -3.30
CA GLY A 97 6.72 -3.79 -4.41
C GLY A 97 5.80 -4.13 -5.59
N ALA A 98 4.61 -4.68 -5.31
CA ALA A 98 3.63 -4.99 -6.35
C ALA A 98 3.06 -3.73 -7.01
N MET A 99 2.79 -2.69 -6.22
CA MET A 99 2.35 -1.40 -6.76
C MET A 99 3.36 -0.84 -7.77
N ILE A 100 4.64 -0.73 -7.35
CA ILE A 100 5.66 -0.15 -8.23
C ILE A 100 5.93 -1.05 -9.43
N GLY A 101 5.91 -2.38 -9.26
CA GLY A 101 6.06 -3.36 -10.32
C GLY A 101 4.97 -3.23 -11.40
N HIS A 102 3.70 -3.06 -10.99
CA HIS A 102 2.60 -2.82 -11.93
C HIS A 102 2.78 -1.51 -12.70
N LEU A 103 3.08 -0.42 -12.01
CA LEU A 103 3.27 0.91 -12.64
C LEU A 103 4.45 0.90 -13.61
N ALA A 104 5.57 0.26 -13.23
CA ALA A 104 6.74 0.12 -14.09
C ALA A 104 6.43 -0.71 -15.34
N ALA A 105 5.73 -1.84 -15.20
CA ALA A 105 5.35 -2.69 -16.32
C ALA A 105 4.40 -1.99 -17.30
N LYS A 106 3.55 -1.09 -16.81
CA LYS A 106 2.63 -0.29 -17.64
C LYS A 106 3.29 0.98 -18.20
N ASN A 107 4.40 1.43 -17.62
CA ASN A 107 5.02 2.72 -17.90
C ASN A 107 3.99 3.88 -17.87
N LYS A 108 3.09 3.84 -16.89
CA LYS A 108 1.99 4.81 -16.72
C LYS A 108 1.72 5.06 -15.24
N THR A 109 1.49 6.33 -14.89
CA THR A 109 1.19 6.79 -13.54
C THR A 109 -0.15 7.55 -13.46
N SER A 110 -1.07 7.27 -14.39
CA SER A 110 -2.41 7.85 -14.32
C SER A 110 -3.14 7.38 -13.05
N PHE A 111 -4.06 8.18 -12.56
CA PHE A 111 -4.85 7.84 -11.35
C PHE A 111 -5.53 6.47 -11.46
N SER A 112 -6.02 6.11 -12.66
CA SER A 112 -6.60 4.79 -12.94
C SER A 112 -5.57 3.66 -12.75
N GLU A 113 -4.32 3.83 -13.23
CA GLU A 113 -3.27 2.82 -13.07
C GLU A 113 -2.77 2.74 -11.62
N ILE A 114 -2.75 3.86 -10.90
CA ILE A 114 -2.43 3.85 -9.46
C ILE A 114 -3.51 3.08 -8.68
N LYS A 115 -4.81 3.27 -8.98
CA LYS A 115 -5.87 2.44 -8.36
C LYS A 115 -5.68 0.96 -8.64
N LYS A 116 -5.37 0.57 -9.88
CA LYS A 116 -5.08 -0.83 -10.22
C LYS A 116 -3.85 -1.36 -9.48
N SER A 117 -2.80 -0.55 -9.35
CA SER A 117 -1.59 -0.97 -8.64
C SER A 117 -1.86 -1.33 -7.18
N ILE A 118 -2.81 -0.65 -6.52
CA ILE A 118 -3.24 -0.98 -5.16
C ILE A 118 -3.92 -2.36 -5.10
N ILE A 119 -4.71 -2.72 -6.10
CA ILE A 119 -5.29 -4.07 -6.18
C ILE A 119 -4.18 -5.13 -6.26
N TYR A 120 -3.15 -4.91 -7.10
CA TYR A 120 -1.98 -5.78 -7.13
C TYR A 120 -1.26 -5.81 -5.77
N GLY A 121 -1.17 -4.67 -5.08
CA GLY A 121 -0.64 -4.57 -3.72
C GLY A 121 -1.39 -5.46 -2.73
N ASN A 122 -2.73 -5.35 -2.67
CA ASN A 122 -3.56 -6.18 -1.80
C ASN A 122 -3.42 -7.68 -2.10
N VAL A 123 -3.40 -8.04 -3.38
CA VAL A 123 -3.23 -9.44 -3.82
C VAL A 123 -1.85 -9.98 -3.41
N MET A 124 -0.78 -9.24 -3.66
CA MET A 124 0.57 -9.70 -3.30
C MET A 124 0.80 -9.72 -1.79
N GLY A 125 0.26 -8.72 -1.06
CA GLY A 125 0.26 -8.75 0.40
C GLY A 125 -0.45 -9.98 0.95
N SER A 126 -1.58 -10.41 0.34
CA SER A 126 -2.29 -11.61 0.76
C SER A 126 -1.49 -12.90 0.56
N PHE A 127 -0.71 -13.01 -0.51
CA PHE A 127 0.20 -14.14 -0.70
C PHE A 127 1.36 -14.15 0.31
N ALA A 128 1.87 -12.97 0.64
CA ALA A 128 3.00 -12.86 1.58
C ALA A 128 2.66 -13.42 2.95
N VAL A 129 1.43 -13.19 3.44
CA VAL A 129 1.03 -13.59 4.80
C VAL A 129 0.62 -15.05 4.95
N GLU A 130 0.46 -15.80 3.86
CA GLU A 130 0.05 -17.23 3.90
C GLU A 130 1.18 -18.18 4.31
N LYS A 131 2.44 -17.73 4.29
CA LYS A 131 3.61 -18.55 4.64
C LYS A 131 4.69 -17.70 5.32
N TYR A 132 5.59 -18.36 6.02
CA TYR A 132 6.74 -17.67 6.64
C TYR A 132 7.72 -17.12 5.60
N GLY A 133 8.18 -15.90 5.85
CA GLY A 133 9.21 -15.21 5.06
C GLY A 133 8.83 -15.10 3.59
N LEU A 134 9.72 -15.46 2.68
CA LEU A 134 9.51 -15.35 1.23
C LEU A 134 8.82 -16.58 0.60
N ALA A 135 8.53 -17.62 1.36
CA ALA A 135 8.01 -18.88 0.81
C ALA A 135 6.64 -18.72 0.11
N GLY A 136 5.83 -17.74 0.52
CA GLY A 136 4.56 -17.40 -0.12
C GLY A 136 4.72 -16.72 -1.49
N LEU A 137 5.88 -16.12 -1.76
CA LEU A 137 6.11 -15.30 -2.94
C LEU A 137 6.99 -16.00 -4.00
N THR A 138 8.03 -16.72 -3.57
CA THR A 138 9.05 -17.27 -4.48
C THR A 138 8.53 -18.39 -5.40
N SER A 139 7.45 -19.05 -5.02
CA SER A 139 6.83 -20.13 -5.81
C SER A 139 5.68 -19.63 -6.72
N LEU A 140 5.30 -18.36 -6.66
CA LEU A 140 4.18 -17.82 -7.42
C LEU A 140 4.44 -17.78 -8.92
N LYS A 141 3.43 -18.23 -9.66
CA LYS A 141 3.36 -18.08 -11.11
C LYS A 141 2.44 -16.91 -11.46
N LYS A 142 2.59 -16.37 -12.66
CA LYS A 142 1.70 -15.31 -13.17
C LYS A 142 0.22 -15.76 -13.20
N SER A 143 -0.04 -17.05 -13.41
CA SER A 143 -1.38 -17.62 -13.35
C SER A 143 -2.03 -17.48 -11.98
N ASP A 144 -1.26 -17.70 -10.91
CA ASP A 144 -1.76 -17.65 -9.52
C ASP A 144 -2.16 -16.22 -9.16
N ILE A 145 -1.32 -15.25 -9.54
CA ILE A 145 -1.60 -13.82 -9.35
C ILE A 145 -2.86 -13.42 -10.14
N SER A 146 -2.96 -13.83 -11.41
CA SER A 146 -4.11 -13.51 -12.26
C SER A 146 -5.40 -14.13 -11.73
N GLU A 147 -5.34 -15.33 -11.19
CA GLU A 147 -6.49 -15.99 -10.57
C GLU A 147 -6.94 -15.26 -9.32
N ARG A 148 -6.02 -14.89 -8.42
CA ARG A 148 -6.37 -14.14 -7.21
C ARG A 148 -6.89 -12.74 -7.52
N ILE A 149 -6.42 -12.10 -8.57
CA ILE A 149 -7.01 -10.83 -9.05
C ILE A 149 -8.47 -11.04 -9.49
N ARG A 150 -8.78 -12.10 -10.24
CA ARG A 150 -10.17 -12.43 -10.61
C ARG A 150 -11.04 -12.72 -9.39
N GLN A 151 -10.52 -13.40 -8.39
CA GLN A 151 -11.23 -13.62 -7.13
C GLN A 151 -11.47 -12.30 -6.40
N TYR A 152 -10.47 -11.42 -6.36
CA TYR A 152 -10.60 -10.09 -5.77
C TYR A 152 -11.70 -9.27 -6.48
N GLU A 153 -11.70 -9.26 -7.81
CA GLU A 153 -12.75 -8.58 -8.59
C GLU A 153 -14.15 -9.08 -8.23
N LYS A 154 -14.33 -10.41 -8.09
CA LYS A 154 -15.62 -10.99 -7.67
C LYS A 154 -16.03 -10.57 -6.25
N MET A 155 -15.07 -10.37 -5.34
CA MET A 155 -15.35 -9.92 -3.97
C MET A 155 -15.87 -8.48 -3.91
N VAL A 156 -15.49 -7.62 -4.85
CA VAL A 156 -15.81 -6.19 -4.82
C VAL A 156 -16.86 -5.76 -5.85
N THR A 157 -17.31 -6.67 -6.71
CA THR A 157 -18.36 -6.43 -7.70
C THR A 157 -19.71 -6.93 -7.17
N PHE A 158 -20.74 -6.15 -7.38
CA PHE A 158 -22.13 -6.45 -7.01
C PHE A 158 -23.08 -6.29 -8.20
#